data_f228e1be7194b88961489787a2a44ed6
#
_entry.id   f228e1be7194b88961489787a2a44ed6
#
_cell.length_a   1.000
_cell.length_b   1.000
_cell.length_c   1.000
_cell.angle_alpha   90.00
_cell.angle_beta   90.00
_cell.angle_gamma   90.00
#
_symmetry.space_group_name_H-M   'P 1'
#
loop_
_entity.id
_entity.type
_entity.pdbx_description
1 polymer ?
#
loop_
_entity_poly.entity_id
_entity_poly.type
_entity_poly.pdbx_seq_one_letter_code
_entity_poly.pdbx_strand_id
1 'polypeptide(L)'
;MDRLTLALLTFDVGVPASTPDAFADRVCAQVREAWDDGADLVVLPEFLWMGLEPFVAEEDKLRGVARLFWTDLWPRLAPRLAQADKGVVLGTVPFLGPDGLLRNRAPIWDGLAFRHQDKLHLTPWEAAFVGGDGVGLWSFRGVRCVVVICLDVEIPELASLLRGQGVELMLVPSATETLLGVERVGRCADARAVELGCHVGVCHLLGRTTSVLIDENVGRAAAFAPSQAAFRDEPRHLATPVCTEGDHALTVDVDLALLRRHRATPGETDPSKLPARPLRLLT
;
A
#
# COMPACT_ATOMS: atom_id res chain seq x y z
N MET A 1 8.91 -19.49 -4.15
CA MET A 1 7.56 -19.20 -4.67
C MET A 1 7.71 -18.71 -6.10
N ASP A 2 6.97 -19.29 -7.05
CA ASP A 2 7.03 -18.95 -8.48
C ASP A 2 5.87 -18.06 -8.91
N ARG A 3 4.76 -18.11 -8.21
CA ARG A 3 3.58 -17.25 -8.37
C ARG A 3 3.10 -16.77 -7.00
N LEU A 4 2.49 -15.59 -6.98
CA LEU A 4 1.86 -15.01 -5.81
C LEU A 4 0.53 -14.40 -6.25
N THR A 5 -0.56 -14.74 -5.57
CA THR A 5 -1.86 -14.12 -5.79
C THR A 5 -1.99 -12.93 -4.86
N LEU A 6 -2.06 -11.73 -5.45
CA LEU A 6 -2.18 -10.44 -4.76
C LEU A 6 -3.61 -9.94 -4.85
N ALA A 7 -4.24 -9.61 -3.73
CA ALA A 7 -5.51 -8.90 -3.68
C ALA A 7 -5.30 -7.43 -3.26
N LEU A 8 -5.74 -6.51 -4.10
CA LEU A 8 -5.74 -5.07 -3.87
C LEU A 8 -7.17 -4.64 -3.60
N LEU A 9 -7.45 -4.23 -2.38
CA LEU A 9 -8.81 -3.89 -1.94
C LEU A 9 -8.95 -2.37 -1.85
N THR A 10 -9.96 -1.81 -2.52
CA THR A 10 -10.48 -0.50 -2.12
C THR A 10 -11.36 -0.67 -0.89
N PHE A 11 -11.55 0.39 -0.14
CA PHE A 11 -12.40 0.35 1.05
C PHE A 11 -13.22 1.63 1.15
N ASP A 12 -14.54 1.48 1.24
CA ASP A 12 -15.46 2.60 1.40
C ASP A 12 -15.59 2.95 2.89
N VAL A 13 -14.84 3.95 3.31
CA VAL A 13 -14.84 4.43 4.68
C VAL A 13 -16.12 5.21 5.03
N GLY A 14 -16.91 5.59 4.02
CA GLY A 14 -18.19 6.28 4.18
C GLY A 14 -19.32 5.35 4.66
N VAL A 15 -19.16 4.03 4.56
CA VAL A 15 -20.14 3.07 5.11
C VAL A 15 -20.06 3.07 6.63
N PRO A 16 -21.14 3.52 7.34
CA PRO A 16 -21.09 3.69 8.78
C PRO A 16 -20.99 2.35 9.50
N ALA A 17 -20.23 2.31 10.56
CA ALA A 17 -20.20 1.21 11.52
C ALA A 17 -20.90 1.62 12.82
N SER A 18 -21.46 0.66 13.54
CA SER A 18 -22.16 0.92 14.81
C SER A 18 -21.20 1.04 15.99
N THR A 19 -20.03 0.42 15.91
CA THR A 19 -19.00 0.39 16.96
C THR A 19 -17.62 0.28 16.34
N PRO A 20 -16.53 0.61 17.07
CA PRO A 20 -15.17 0.36 16.62
C PRO A 20 -14.90 -1.11 16.28
N ASP A 21 -15.48 -2.03 17.05
CA ASP A 21 -15.36 -3.47 16.79
C ASP A 21 -16.08 -3.87 15.49
N ALA A 22 -17.26 -3.34 15.22
CA ALA A 22 -17.97 -3.59 13.97
C ALA A 22 -17.19 -3.08 12.75
N PHE A 23 -16.50 -1.94 12.87
CA PHE A 23 -15.60 -1.45 11.82
C PHE A 23 -14.41 -2.41 11.61
N ALA A 24 -13.75 -2.81 12.69
CA ALA A 24 -12.64 -3.75 12.64
C ALA A 24 -13.07 -5.13 12.10
N ASP A 25 -14.27 -5.59 12.44
CA ASP A 25 -14.85 -6.85 11.93
C ASP A 25 -15.08 -6.79 10.42
N ARG A 26 -15.58 -5.67 9.88
CA ARG A 26 -15.73 -5.46 8.44
C ARG A 26 -14.37 -5.53 7.72
N VAL A 27 -13.35 -4.87 8.25
CA VAL A 27 -11.98 -4.94 7.69
C VAL A 27 -11.46 -6.38 7.69
N CYS A 28 -11.60 -7.09 8.83
CA CYS A 28 -11.18 -8.49 8.92
C CYS A 28 -11.95 -9.40 7.98
N ALA A 29 -13.25 -9.15 7.77
CA ALA A 29 -14.08 -9.95 6.88
C ALA A 29 -13.56 -9.84 5.44
N GLN A 30 -13.28 -8.65 4.95
CA GLN A 30 -12.73 -8.45 3.61
C GLN A 30 -11.37 -9.13 3.41
N VAL A 31 -10.48 -9.02 4.42
CA VAL A 31 -9.17 -9.67 4.36
C VAL A 31 -9.33 -11.20 4.30
N ARG A 32 -10.21 -11.77 5.11
CA ARG A 32 -10.46 -13.22 5.12
C ARG A 32 -11.11 -13.70 3.83
N GLU A 33 -12.11 -12.99 3.33
CA GLU A 33 -12.75 -13.28 2.05
C GLU A 33 -11.72 -13.34 0.92
N ALA A 34 -10.83 -12.34 0.84
CA ALA A 34 -9.76 -12.35 -0.15
C ALA A 34 -8.80 -13.55 0.02
N TRP A 35 -8.45 -13.93 1.27
CA TRP A 35 -7.63 -15.10 1.53
C TRP A 35 -8.35 -16.41 1.19
N ASP A 36 -9.65 -16.52 1.49
CA ASP A 36 -10.48 -17.70 1.19
C ASP A 36 -10.67 -17.85 -0.31
N ASP A 37 -10.73 -16.73 -1.06
CA ASP A 37 -10.74 -16.70 -2.53
C ASP A 37 -9.37 -16.96 -3.16
N GLY A 38 -8.35 -17.25 -2.35
CA GLY A 38 -7.05 -17.73 -2.81
C GLY A 38 -5.93 -16.68 -2.80
N ALA A 39 -6.17 -15.46 -2.34
CA ALA A 39 -5.07 -14.50 -2.22
C ALA A 39 -4.01 -14.97 -1.22
N ASP A 40 -2.75 -14.78 -1.56
CA ASP A 40 -1.61 -14.98 -0.67
C ASP A 40 -1.35 -13.72 0.17
N LEU A 41 -1.45 -12.55 -0.47
CA LEU A 41 -1.16 -11.24 0.11
C LEU A 41 -2.29 -10.26 -0.21
N VAL A 42 -2.78 -9.58 0.82
CA VAL A 42 -3.85 -8.57 0.72
C VAL A 42 -3.30 -7.19 1.03
N VAL A 43 -3.75 -6.18 0.30
CA VAL A 43 -3.37 -4.77 0.55
C VAL A 43 -4.62 -3.94 0.71
N LEU A 44 -4.70 -3.19 1.79
CA LEU A 44 -5.74 -2.23 2.14
C LEU A 44 -5.21 -0.78 2.03
N PRO A 45 -6.09 0.22 1.81
CA PRO A 45 -5.68 1.57 1.45
C PRO A 45 -5.15 2.40 2.62
N GLU A 46 -4.48 3.51 2.27
CA GLU A 46 -4.05 4.54 3.22
C GLU A 46 -5.25 5.13 3.97
N PHE A 47 -5.02 5.55 5.23
CA PHE A 47 -6.00 6.15 6.13
C PHE A 47 -7.26 5.32 6.38
N LEU A 48 -7.25 4.02 6.04
CA LEU A 48 -8.35 3.11 6.32
C LEU A 48 -8.90 3.28 7.75
N TRP A 49 -7.99 3.33 8.72
CA TRP A 49 -8.37 3.35 10.14
C TRP A 49 -8.82 4.73 10.65
N MET A 50 -8.80 5.76 9.81
CA MET A 50 -9.49 7.02 10.12
C MET A 50 -11.02 6.85 10.11
N GLY A 51 -11.57 5.76 9.57
CA GLY A 51 -12.96 5.35 9.78
C GLY A 51 -13.35 5.14 11.25
N LEU A 52 -12.39 5.10 12.16
CA LEU A 52 -12.61 5.08 13.61
C LEU A 52 -12.85 6.47 14.21
N GLU A 53 -12.60 7.55 13.48
CA GLU A 53 -12.73 8.92 13.99
C GLU A 53 -14.11 9.25 14.59
N PRO A 54 -15.24 8.77 14.05
CA PRO A 54 -16.56 8.99 14.65
C PRO A 54 -16.72 8.47 16.09
N PHE A 55 -15.90 7.50 16.49
CA PHE A 55 -15.95 6.88 17.83
C PHE A 55 -14.99 7.56 18.83
N VAL A 56 -14.24 8.54 18.39
CA VAL A 56 -13.26 9.27 19.22
C VAL A 56 -13.91 10.49 19.83
N ALA A 57 -13.90 10.57 21.17
CA ALA A 57 -14.44 11.71 21.91
C ALA A 57 -13.45 12.86 22.03
N GLU A 58 -12.15 12.60 21.94
CA GLU A 58 -11.08 13.59 22.05
C GLU A 58 -11.19 14.67 20.95
N GLU A 59 -10.81 15.91 21.30
CA GLU A 59 -10.71 17.01 20.35
C GLU A 59 -9.62 16.73 19.30
N ASP A 60 -8.47 16.23 19.75
CA ASP A 60 -7.40 15.73 18.86
C ASP A 60 -7.78 14.34 18.33
N LYS A 61 -8.47 14.32 17.19
CA LYS A 61 -8.98 13.12 16.55
C LYS A 61 -7.89 12.14 16.17
N LEU A 62 -6.73 12.63 15.70
CA LEU A 62 -5.63 11.77 15.26
C LEU A 62 -5.02 10.99 16.43
N ARG A 63 -4.79 11.66 17.57
CA ARG A 63 -4.31 11.00 18.79
C ARG A 63 -5.35 10.06 19.36
N GLY A 64 -6.62 10.44 19.30
CA GLY A 64 -7.72 9.58 19.73
C GLY A 64 -7.85 8.32 18.90
N VAL A 65 -7.78 8.40 17.56
CA VAL A 65 -7.75 7.24 16.66
C VAL A 65 -6.52 6.38 16.91
N ALA A 66 -5.33 6.99 17.06
CA ALA A 66 -4.11 6.27 17.38
C ALA A 66 -4.26 5.45 18.67
N ARG A 67 -4.77 6.06 19.75
CA ARG A 67 -5.00 5.38 21.03
C ARG A 67 -6.03 4.25 20.88
N LEU A 68 -7.20 4.55 20.30
CA LEU A 68 -8.27 3.57 20.12
C LEU A 68 -7.79 2.36 19.31
N PHE A 69 -7.05 2.61 18.22
CA PHE A 69 -6.52 1.51 17.42
C PHE A 69 -5.45 0.70 18.15
N TRP A 70 -4.36 1.36 18.58
CA TRP A 70 -3.19 0.63 19.09
C TRP A 70 -3.37 0.05 20.49
N THR A 71 -4.19 0.68 21.33
CA THR A 71 -4.39 0.24 22.72
C THR A 71 -5.57 -0.71 22.85
N ASP A 72 -6.68 -0.42 22.16
CA ASP A 72 -7.93 -1.14 22.40
C ASP A 72 -8.23 -2.19 21.33
N LEU A 73 -8.03 -1.85 20.03
CA LEU A 73 -8.36 -2.77 18.94
C LEU A 73 -7.20 -3.69 18.57
N TRP A 74 -6.00 -3.18 18.44
CA TRP A 74 -4.83 -3.92 17.93
C TRP A 74 -4.55 -5.22 18.68
N PRO A 75 -4.58 -5.28 20.03
CA PRO A 75 -4.33 -6.52 20.76
C PRO A 75 -5.31 -7.66 20.43
N ARG A 76 -6.52 -7.31 19.99
CA ARG A 76 -7.58 -8.26 19.58
C ARG A 76 -7.58 -8.52 18.08
N LEU A 77 -7.16 -7.55 17.28
CA LEU A 77 -7.13 -7.60 15.82
C LEU A 77 -5.93 -8.40 15.31
N ALA A 78 -4.74 -8.12 15.82
CA ALA A 78 -3.51 -8.71 15.36
C ALA A 78 -3.51 -10.27 15.38
N PRO A 79 -3.98 -10.95 16.44
CA PRO A 79 -4.05 -12.41 16.44
C PRO A 79 -5.00 -12.98 15.36
N ARG A 80 -6.03 -12.23 14.97
CA ARG A 80 -7.00 -12.64 13.94
C ARG A 80 -6.43 -12.58 12.54
N LEU A 81 -5.40 -11.76 12.32
CA LEU A 81 -4.70 -11.54 11.05
C LEU A 81 -3.37 -12.29 10.97
N ALA A 82 -2.89 -12.85 12.08
CA ALA A 82 -1.63 -13.59 12.16
C ALA A 82 -1.82 -15.04 11.61
N GLN A 83 -2.27 -15.16 10.36
CA GLN A 83 -2.42 -16.45 9.70
C GLN A 83 -1.11 -16.84 9.01
N ALA A 84 -0.63 -18.06 9.27
CA ALA A 84 0.55 -18.58 8.61
C ALA A 84 0.35 -18.67 7.09
N ASP A 85 1.41 -18.43 6.33
CA ASP A 85 1.42 -18.44 4.85
C ASP A 85 0.52 -17.39 4.17
N LYS A 86 -0.12 -16.51 4.92
CA LYS A 86 -0.89 -15.38 4.42
C LYS A 86 -0.21 -14.07 4.81
N GLY A 87 -0.36 -13.06 3.98
CA GLY A 87 0.18 -11.71 4.24
C GLY A 87 -0.89 -10.64 4.15
N VAL A 88 -0.73 -9.55 4.89
CA VAL A 88 -1.58 -8.37 4.75
C VAL A 88 -0.81 -7.07 5.04
N VAL A 89 -1.01 -6.08 4.18
CA VAL A 89 -0.75 -4.66 4.46
C VAL A 89 -2.08 -4.05 4.88
N LEU A 90 -2.22 -3.71 6.16
CA LEU A 90 -3.50 -3.40 6.80
C LEU A 90 -3.91 -1.93 6.63
N GLY A 91 -3.64 -1.35 5.47
CA GLY A 91 -3.82 0.07 5.24
C GLY A 91 -2.91 0.90 6.13
N THR A 92 -3.33 2.14 6.44
CA THR A 92 -2.59 2.96 7.40
C THR A 92 -3.46 3.51 8.52
N VAL A 93 -2.81 3.84 9.63
CA VAL A 93 -3.40 4.38 10.85
C VAL A 93 -2.44 5.39 11.49
N PRO A 94 -2.94 6.46 12.15
CA PRO A 94 -2.11 7.30 13.00
C PRO A 94 -1.41 6.47 14.09
N PHE A 95 -0.12 6.71 14.29
CA PHE A 95 0.68 6.11 15.33
C PHE A 95 1.41 7.18 16.14
N LEU A 96 1.17 7.20 17.44
CA LEU A 96 1.89 8.10 18.36
C LEU A 96 3.18 7.41 18.81
N GLY A 97 4.30 7.91 18.32
CA GLY A 97 5.61 7.40 18.68
C GLY A 97 6.00 7.68 20.15
N PRO A 98 7.04 7.02 20.65
CA PRO A 98 7.56 7.27 22.01
C PRO A 98 8.14 8.69 22.17
N ASP A 99 8.45 9.35 21.06
CA ASP A 99 8.87 10.75 20.97
C ASP A 99 7.69 11.75 21.05
N GLY A 100 6.45 11.25 21.15
CA GLY A 100 5.24 12.06 21.20
C GLY A 100 4.78 12.59 19.84
N LEU A 101 5.43 12.18 18.73
CA LEU A 101 5.10 12.61 17.38
C LEU A 101 4.19 11.59 16.68
N LEU A 102 3.26 12.09 15.86
CA LEU A 102 2.36 11.27 15.06
C LEU A 102 3.02 10.87 13.74
N ARG A 103 2.82 9.62 13.33
CA ARG A 103 3.20 9.07 12.04
C ARG A 103 2.01 8.42 11.35
N ASN A 104 1.97 8.46 10.04
CA ASN A 104 1.01 7.69 9.24
C ASN A 104 1.63 6.31 8.98
N ARG A 105 1.17 5.28 9.72
CA ARG A 105 1.82 3.96 9.81
C ARG A 105 0.99 2.86 9.18
N ALA A 106 1.62 2.07 8.30
CA ALA A 106 1.06 0.83 7.75
C ALA A 106 1.51 -0.37 8.58
N PRO A 107 0.62 -1.07 9.30
CA PRO A 107 0.92 -2.37 9.89
C PRO A 107 0.99 -3.44 8.80
N ILE A 108 1.95 -4.35 8.89
CA ILE A 108 2.22 -5.40 7.89
C ILE A 108 2.36 -6.73 8.61
N TRP A 109 1.56 -7.72 8.24
CA TRP A 109 1.81 -9.12 8.58
C TRP A 109 2.52 -9.81 7.42
N ASP A 110 3.73 -10.29 7.63
CA ASP A 110 4.58 -10.89 6.59
C ASP A 110 4.50 -12.44 6.53
N GLY A 111 3.50 -13.01 7.21
CA GLY A 111 3.34 -14.46 7.35
C GLY A 111 4.09 -15.05 8.55
N LEU A 112 4.96 -14.28 9.21
CA LEU A 112 5.78 -14.72 10.35
C LEU A 112 5.72 -13.72 11.52
N ALA A 113 5.74 -12.43 11.23
CA ALA A 113 5.79 -11.37 12.24
C ALA A 113 5.09 -10.09 11.75
N PHE A 114 4.64 -9.27 12.69
CA PHE A 114 4.17 -7.92 12.37
C PHE A 114 5.37 -6.99 12.21
N ARG A 115 5.31 -6.22 11.11
CA ARG A 115 6.22 -5.13 10.75
C ARG A 115 5.42 -3.86 10.54
N HIS A 116 6.10 -2.79 10.21
CA HIS A 116 5.42 -1.54 9.81
C HIS A 116 6.27 -0.76 8.82
N GLN A 117 5.60 0.13 8.10
CA GLN A 117 6.19 1.21 7.32
C GLN A 117 5.50 2.52 7.69
N ASP A 118 6.28 3.54 8.00
CA ASP A 118 5.79 4.90 8.17
C ASP A 118 5.88 5.66 6.85
N LYS A 119 4.87 6.48 6.53
CA LYS A 119 4.90 7.36 5.36
C LYS A 119 6.08 8.32 5.46
N LEU A 120 6.81 8.49 4.36
CA LEU A 120 8.05 9.27 4.34
C LEU A 120 7.78 10.74 3.96
N HIS A 121 6.97 10.96 2.92
CA HIS A 121 6.68 12.27 2.38
C HIS A 121 5.23 12.63 2.66
N LEU A 122 5.03 13.76 3.33
CA LEU A 122 3.72 14.20 3.78
C LEU A 122 3.12 15.22 2.81
N THR A 123 1.82 15.14 2.61
CA THR A 123 1.07 16.17 1.91
C THR A 123 0.89 17.40 2.82
N PRO A 124 0.54 18.58 2.29
CA PRO A 124 0.22 19.75 3.11
C PRO A 124 -0.90 19.51 4.13
N TRP A 125 -1.80 18.58 3.85
CA TRP A 125 -2.93 18.21 4.74
C TRP A 125 -2.48 17.38 5.94
N GLU A 126 -1.32 16.77 5.86
CA GLU A 126 -0.74 15.91 6.89
C GLU A 126 0.20 16.68 7.84
N ALA A 127 0.01 17.99 8.01
CA ALA A 127 0.87 18.86 8.84
C ALA A 127 0.98 18.43 10.32
N ALA A 128 0.03 17.61 10.81
CA ALA A 128 0.08 17.07 12.17
C ALA A 128 1.01 15.84 12.31
N PHE A 129 1.46 15.27 11.20
CA PHE A 129 2.34 14.11 11.18
C PHE A 129 3.80 14.52 10.96
N VAL A 130 4.71 13.60 11.26
CA VAL A 130 6.11 13.66 10.84
C VAL A 130 6.40 12.48 9.93
N GLY A 131 7.28 12.68 8.95
CA GLY A 131 7.74 11.61 8.05
C GLY A 131 8.53 10.54 8.79
N GLY A 132 8.52 9.33 8.26
CA GLY A 132 9.40 8.24 8.70
C GLY A 132 10.84 8.47 8.25
N ASP A 133 11.77 7.75 8.89
CA ASP A 133 13.21 7.92 8.67
C ASP A 133 13.75 7.08 7.48
N GLY A 134 12.95 6.15 6.95
CA GLY A 134 13.40 5.30 5.84
C GLY A 134 12.36 4.29 5.38
N VAL A 135 12.68 3.62 4.29
CA VAL A 135 11.86 2.56 3.69
C VAL A 135 12.39 1.19 4.05
N GLY A 136 11.50 0.34 4.57
CA GLY A 136 11.81 -1.03 4.97
C GLY A 136 11.62 -2.02 3.83
N LEU A 137 12.64 -2.86 3.55
CA LEU A 137 12.48 -4.05 2.73
C LEU A 137 12.12 -5.24 3.63
N TRP A 138 11.17 -6.04 3.18
CA TRP A 138 10.76 -7.24 3.89
C TRP A 138 10.58 -8.41 2.91
N SER A 139 10.41 -9.60 3.44
CA SER A 139 10.21 -10.79 2.62
C SER A 139 8.89 -11.46 2.99
N PHE A 140 8.06 -11.73 1.98
CA PHE A 140 6.89 -12.57 2.10
C PHE A 140 7.11 -13.85 1.29
N ARG A 141 7.26 -14.99 1.98
CA ARG A 141 7.47 -16.31 1.35
C ARG A 141 8.60 -16.30 0.29
N GLY A 142 9.67 -15.55 0.55
CA GLY A 142 10.83 -15.39 -0.34
C GLY A 142 10.64 -14.36 -1.47
N VAL A 143 9.55 -13.62 -1.48
CA VAL A 143 9.33 -12.46 -2.36
C VAL A 143 9.80 -11.20 -1.66
N ARG A 144 10.69 -10.43 -2.29
CA ARG A 144 11.19 -9.18 -1.73
C ARG A 144 10.19 -8.05 -1.97
N CYS A 145 9.59 -7.59 -0.90
CA CYS A 145 8.52 -6.59 -0.89
C CYS A 145 8.96 -5.26 -0.30
N VAL A 146 8.28 -4.20 -0.73
CA VAL A 146 8.34 -2.86 -0.14
C VAL A 146 6.93 -2.25 -0.10
N VAL A 147 6.64 -1.50 0.95
CA VAL A 147 5.45 -0.64 1.03
C VAL A 147 5.91 0.80 0.87
N VAL A 148 5.28 1.54 -0.03
CA VAL A 148 5.41 2.99 -0.19
C VAL A 148 4.02 3.60 -0.15
N ILE A 149 3.82 4.64 0.65
CA ILE A 149 2.47 5.10 0.98
C ILE A 149 2.13 6.33 0.13
N CYS A 150 1.15 6.17 -0.79
CA CYS A 150 0.54 7.22 -1.59
C CYS A 150 1.60 8.14 -2.24
N LEU A 151 1.75 9.38 -1.75
CA LEU A 151 2.71 10.38 -2.25
C LEU A 151 4.14 9.83 -2.37
N ASP A 152 4.55 8.88 -1.55
CA ASP A 152 5.90 8.31 -1.61
C ASP A 152 6.21 7.69 -2.97
N VAL A 153 5.22 7.11 -3.67
CA VAL A 153 5.43 6.53 -5.00
C VAL A 153 5.77 7.58 -6.06
N GLU A 154 5.39 8.85 -5.80
CA GLU A 154 5.63 9.96 -6.72
C GLU A 154 7.07 10.52 -6.62
N ILE A 155 7.82 10.16 -5.58
CA ILE A 155 9.14 10.71 -5.26
C ILE A 155 10.24 9.92 -5.99
N PRO A 156 10.94 10.51 -6.97
CA PRO A 156 11.93 9.80 -7.78
C PRO A 156 13.18 9.38 -6.97
N GLU A 157 13.52 10.11 -5.91
CA GLU A 157 14.63 9.77 -5.02
C GLU A 157 14.40 8.42 -4.34
N LEU A 158 13.15 8.09 -3.99
CA LEU A 158 12.80 6.80 -3.42
C LEU A 158 13.00 5.67 -4.44
N ALA A 159 12.61 5.88 -5.70
CA ALA A 159 12.88 4.92 -6.76
C ALA A 159 14.39 4.73 -6.97
N SER A 160 15.17 5.82 -6.94
CA SER A 160 16.62 5.76 -7.03
C SER A 160 17.24 4.99 -5.87
N LEU A 161 16.75 5.15 -4.65
CA LEU A 161 17.19 4.40 -3.47
C LEU A 161 16.89 2.89 -3.61
N LEU A 162 15.72 2.54 -4.13
CA LEU A 162 15.28 1.16 -4.29
C LEU A 162 15.91 0.45 -5.48
N ARG A 163 16.51 1.19 -6.43
CA ARG A 163 17.18 0.61 -7.60
C ARG A 163 18.32 -0.32 -7.17
N GLY A 164 18.34 -1.52 -7.75
CA GLY A 164 19.34 -2.53 -7.42
C GLY A 164 19.12 -3.26 -6.10
N GLN A 165 18.08 -2.89 -5.33
CA GLN A 165 17.75 -3.57 -4.07
C GLN A 165 16.99 -4.88 -4.27
N GLY A 166 16.69 -5.26 -5.52
CA GLY A 166 16.03 -6.52 -5.84
C GLY A 166 14.54 -6.57 -5.46
N VAL A 167 13.87 -5.43 -5.31
CA VAL A 167 12.42 -5.36 -5.04
C VAL A 167 11.67 -6.11 -6.14
N GLU A 168 10.84 -7.08 -5.77
CA GLU A 168 10.02 -7.86 -6.70
C GLU A 168 8.56 -7.37 -6.69
N LEU A 169 8.11 -6.86 -5.55
CA LEU A 169 6.74 -6.37 -5.36
C LEU A 169 6.74 -5.08 -4.55
N MET A 170 6.19 -4.02 -5.13
CA MET A 170 5.94 -2.73 -4.46
C MET A 170 4.44 -2.60 -4.21
N LEU A 171 4.04 -2.24 -2.98
CA LEU A 171 2.66 -2.11 -2.54
C LEU A 171 2.39 -0.66 -2.15
N VAL A 172 1.32 -0.08 -2.68
CA VAL A 172 1.03 1.35 -2.57
C VAL A 172 -0.37 1.58 -2.00
N PRO A 173 -0.53 1.50 -0.67
CA PRO A 173 -1.73 2.01 0.00
C PRO A 173 -1.89 3.51 -0.30
N SER A 174 -3.08 3.95 -0.73
CA SER A 174 -3.32 5.33 -1.16
C SER A 174 -4.66 5.86 -0.67
N ALA A 175 -4.72 7.19 -0.50
CA ALA A 175 -5.94 7.96 -0.33
C ALA A 175 -5.83 9.21 -1.19
N THR A 176 -6.84 9.48 -2.02
CA THR A 176 -6.86 10.61 -2.95
C THR A 176 -8.25 11.21 -3.02
N GLU A 177 -8.34 12.55 -3.06
CA GLU A 177 -9.60 13.30 -3.10
C GLU A 177 -10.10 13.53 -4.54
N THR A 178 -9.21 13.42 -5.52
CA THR A 178 -9.52 13.79 -6.91
C THR A 178 -9.03 12.77 -7.92
N LEU A 179 -9.67 12.74 -9.08
CA LEU A 179 -9.21 11.95 -10.21
C LEU A 179 -7.75 12.26 -10.58
N LEU A 180 -7.32 13.53 -10.46
CA LEU A 180 -5.93 13.92 -10.74
C LEU A 180 -4.94 13.25 -9.77
N GLY A 181 -5.32 13.08 -8.49
CA GLY A 181 -4.54 12.32 -7.53
C GLY A 181 -4.44 10.84 -7.92
N VAL A 182 -5.57 10.21 -8.25
CA VAL A 182 -5.60 8.81 -8.74
C VAL A 182 -4.69 8.60 -9.95
N GLU A 183 -4.76 9.53 -10.92
CA GLU A 183 -3.93 9.46 -12.13
C GLU A 183 -2.45 9.66 -11.83
N ARG A 184 -2.10 10.61 -10.95
CA ARG A 184 -0.71 10.89 -10.59
C ARG A 184 -0.06 9.71 -9.89
N VAL A 185 -0.73 9.13 -8.87
CA VAL A 185 -0.29 7.91 -8.20
C VAL A 185 -0.15 6.77 -9.20
N GLY A 186 -1.16 6.54 -10.06
CA GLY A 186 -1.14 5.46 -11.04
C GLY A 186 0.00 5.58 -12.05
N ARG A 187 0.23 6.79 -12.61
CA ARG A 187 1.33 7.03 -13.57
C ARG A 187 2.69 6.82 -12.93
N CYS A 188 2.88 7.27 -11.68
CA CYS A 188 4.12 7.05 -10.95
C CYS A 188 4.32 5.59 -10.60
N ALA A 189 3.28 4.88 -10.16
CA ALA A 189 3.34 3.44 -9.89
C ALA A 189 3.74 2.63 -11.13
N ASP A 190 3.16 2.94 -12.30
CA ASP A 190 3.53 2.32 -13.58
C ASP A 190 4.99 2.61 -13.94
N ALA A 191 5.44 3.86 -13.77
CA ALA A 191 6.84 4.22 -13.96
C ALA A 191 7.78 3.40 -13.05
N ARG A 192 7.41 3.19 -11.77
CA ARG A 192 8.22 2.36 -10.83
C ARG A 192 8.30 0.91 -11.29
N ALA A 193 7.22 0.34 -11.86
CA ALA A 193 7.25 -1.01 -12.41
C ALA A 193 8.30 -1.15 -13.51
N VAL A 194 8.43 -0.14 -14.37
CA VAL A 194 9.43 -0.09 -15.46
C VAL A 194 10.84 0.17 -14.90
N GLU A 195 11.00 1.20 -14.05
CA GLU A 195 12.33 1.66 -13.58
C GLU A 195 13.02 0.65 -12.66
N LEU A 196 12.24 -0.06 -11.84
CA LEU A 196 12.73 -1.05 -10.88
C LEU A 196 12.61 -2.48 -11.41
N GLY A 197 11.92 -2.68 -12.54
CA GLY A 197 11.64 -4.01 -13.09
C GLY A 197 10.95 -4.90 -12.05
N CYS A 198 9.87 -4.41 -11.45
CA CYS A 198 9.09 -5.08 -10.39
C CYS A 198 7.59 -5.00 -10.68
N HIS A 199 6.80 -5.81 -9.97
CA HIS A 199 5.35 -5.62 -9.95
C HIS A 199 4.98 -4.54 -8.93
N VAL A 200 3.95 -3.75 -9.25
CA VAL A 200 3.44 -2.69 -8.36
C VAL A 200 1.94 -2.84 -8.20
N GLY A 201 1.44 -2.86 -6.97
CA GLY A 201 0.02 -2.89 -6.64
C GLY A 201 -0.39 -1.62 -5.91
N VAL A 202 -1.47 -0.98 -6.35
CA VAL A 202 -2.04 0.24 -5.76
C VAL A 202 -3.47 -0.03 -5.34
N CYS A 203 -3.88 0.44 -4.17
CA CYS A 203 -5.29 0.46 -3.77
C CYS A 203 -5.64 1.76 -3.06
N HIS A 204 -6.85 2.26 -3.30
CA HIS A 204 -7.29 3.56 -2.80
C HIS A 204 -8.43 3.43 -1.79
N LEU A 205 -8.45 4.37 -0.83
CA LEU A 205 -9.60 4.64 0.02
C LEU A 205 -10.74 5.21 -0.83
N LEU A 206 -11.97 4.88 -0.47
CA LEU A 206 -13.19 5.42 -1.09
C LEU A 206 -14.13 5.95 -0.01
N GLY A 207 -15.17 6.63 -0.43
CA GLY A 207 -16.24 7.10 0.42
C GLY A 207 -16.08 8.53 0.90
N ARG A 208 -17.13 9.03 1.57
CA ARG A 208 -17.19 10.36 2.17
C ARG A 208 -17.33 10.26 3.68
N THR A 209 -16.64 11.13 4.39
CA THR A 209 -16.71 11.20 5.86
C THR A 209 -16.82 12.65 6.31
N THR A 210 -16.94 12.84 7.62
CA THR A 210 -16.89 14.16 8.27
C THR A 210 -15.48 14.53 8.74
N SER A 211 -14.50 13.67 8.52
CA SER A 211 -13.11 13.93 8.84
C SER A 211 -12.55 15.01 7.93
N VAL A 212 -11.76 15.92 8.48
CA VAL A 212 -11.04 16.94 7.68
C VAL A 212 -9.85 16.38 6.92
N LEU A 213 -9.43 15.15 7.23
CA LEU A 213 -8.28 14.49 6.58
C LEU A 213 -8.70 13.58 5.42
N ILE A 214 -9.91 13.00 5.51
CA ILE A 214 -10.45 12.04 4.53
C ILE A 214 -11.92 12.33 4.22
N ASP A 215 -12.27 13.60 4.01
CA ASP A 215 -13.65 14.03 3.78
C ASP A 215 -14.24 13.47 2.48
N GLU A 216 -13.48 13.52 1.38
CA GLU A 216 -13.84 12.94 0.09
C GLU A 216 -12.72 12.02 -0.41
N ASN A 217 -13.09 10.81 -0.85
CA ASN A 217 -12.13 9.84 -1.36
C ASN A 217 -12.61 9.25 -2.68
N VAL A 218 -11.73 9.24 -3.66
CA VAL A 218 -11.95 8.68 -4.99
C VAL A 218 -10.76 7.84 -5.39
N GLY A 219 -10.98 6.70 -6.02
CA GLY A 219 -9.88 5.85 -6.41
C GLY A 219 -10.26 4.56 -7.08
N ARG A 220 -9.31 3.66 -7.15
CA ARG A 220 -9.42 2.33 -7.74
C ARG A 220 -8.35 1.40 -7.17
N ALA A 221 -8.48 0.10 -7.44
CA ALA A 221 -7.36 -0.84 -7.35
C ALA A 221 -6.68 -0.93 -8.73
N ALA A 222 -5.34 -0.97 -8.76
CA ALA A 222 -4.58 -1.10 -10.00
C ALA A 222 -3.28 -1.90 -9.78
N ALA A 223 -2.86 -2.66 -10.78
CA ALA A 223 -1.63 -3.44 -10.78
C ALA A 223 -0.84 -3.19 -12.07
N PHE A 224 0.47 -3.09 -11.93
CA PHE A 224 1.40 -2.83 -13.01
C PHE A 224 2.51 -3.87 -13.00
N ALA A 225 2.89 -4.35 -14.20
CA ALA A 225 4.02 -5.25 -14.39
C ALA A 225 5.11 -4.58 -15.23
N PRO A 226 6.36 -5.08 -15.21
CA PRO A 226 7.42 -4.56 -16.07
C PRO A 226 7.02 -4.55 -17.54
N SER A 227 7.27 -3.43 -18.24
CA SER A 227 6.95 -3.28 -19.67
C SER A 227 8.14 -3.73 -20.54
N GLN A 228 8.47 -5.01 -20.47
CA GLN A 228 9.58 -5.63 -21.18
C GLN A 228 9.11 -6.76 -22.11
N ALA A 229 9.89 -7.15 -23.10
CA ALA A 229 9.48 -8.19 -24.08
C ALA A 229 9.10 -9.52 -23.44
N ALA A 230 9.70 -9.88 -22.33
CA ALA A 230 9.35 -11.08 -21.57
C ALA A 230 7.90 -11.08 -21.07
N PHE A 231 7.32 -9.89 -20.85
CA PHE A 231 5.96 -9.70 -20.35
C PHE A 231 4.93 -9.38 -21.44
N ARG A 232 5.28 -9.61 -22.73
CA ARG A 232 4.40 -9.25 -23.87
C ARG A 232 3.03 -9.94 -23.81
N ASP A 233 2.98 -11.13 -23.29
CA ASP A 233 1.78 -11.97 -23.24
C ASP A 233 1.08 -11.91 -21.87
N GLU A 234 1.65 -11.14 -20.92
CA GLU A 234 1.09 -10.91 -19.59
C GLU A 234 0.32 -9.59 -19.54
N PRO A 235 -0.72 -9.48 -18.69
CA PRO A 235 -1.35 -8.20 -18.40
C PRO A 235 -0.36 -7.26 -17.70
N ARG A 236 0.03 -6.17 -18.37
CA ARG A 236 0.98 -5.20 -17.81
C ARG A 236 0.31 -4.08 -17.03
N HIS A 237 -0.97 -3.88 -17.25
CA HIS A 237 -1.80 -2.92 -16.54
C HIS A 237 -3.19 -3.49 -16.35
N LEU A 238 -3.58 -3.70 -15.10
CA LEU A 238 -4.92 -4.11 -14.70
C LEU A 238 -5.46 -3.05 -13.73
N ALA A 239 -6.73 -2.71 -13.82
CA ALA A 239 -7.36 -1.78 -12.90
C ALA A 239 -8.88 -2.01 -12.83
N THR A 240 -9.45 -1.75 -11.65
CA THR A 240 -10.89 -1.55 -11.53
C THR A 240 -11.30 -0.17 -12.09
N PRO A 241 -12.57 0.08 -12.38
CA PRO A 241 -13.05 1.43 -12.63
C PRO A 241 -12.68 2.37 -11.48
N VAL A 242 -12.55 3.67 -11.77
CA VAL A 242 -12.45 4.69 -10.72
C VAL A 242 -13.83 4.88 -10.12
N CYS A 243 -13.90 4.78 -8.79
CA CYS A 243 -15.13 4.88 -8.01
C CYS A 243 -14.98 5.88 -6.86
N THR A 244 -16.11 6.35 -6.34
CA THR A 244 -16.19 7.21 -5.17
C THR A 244 -16.78 6.49 -3.97
N GLU A 245 -17.32 5.28 -4.16
CA GLU A 245 -18.01 4.51 -3.13
C GLU A 245 -17.94 3.01 -3.43
N GLY A 246 -18.26 2.19 -2.46
CA GLY A 246 -18.28 0.74 -2.54
C GLY A 246 -16.92 0.09 -2.34
N ASP A 247 -16.94 -1.14 -1.88
CA ASP A 247 -15.73 -1.96 -1.71
C ASP A 247 -15.48 -2.74 -3.01
N HIS A 248 -14.29 -2.66 -3.56
CA HIS A 248 -13.92 -3.37 -4.78
C HIS A 248 -12.59 -4.11 -4.56
N ALA A 249 -12.44 -5.25 -5.22
CA ALA A 249 -11.22 -6.04 -5.20
C ALA A 249 -10.65 -6.19 -6.61
N LEU A 250 -9.33 -6.11 -6.72
CA LEU A 250 -8.57 -6.53 -7.89
C LEU A 250 -7.62 -7.64 -7.45
N THR A 251 -7.89 -8.86 -7.89
CA THR A 251 -7.01 -10.00 -7.66
C THR A 251 -6.15 -10.23 -8.88
N VAL A 252 -4.83 -10.34 -8.69
CA VAL A 252 -3.86 -10.54 -9.77
C VAL A 252 -2.86 -11.63 -9.41
N ASP A 253 -2.52 -12.45 -10.39
CA ASP A 253 -1.45 -13.42 -10.29
C ASP A 253 -0.12 -12.78 -10.72
N VAL A 254 0.83 -12.72 -9.82
CA VAL A 254 2.18 -12.18 -10.06
C VAL A 254 3.11 -13.34 -10.42
N ASP A 255 3.58 -13.41 -11.68
CA ASP A 255 4.54 -14.43 -12.13
C ASP A 255 5.97 -14.04 -11.74
N LEU A 256 6.38 -14.48 -10.56
CA LEU A 256 7.72 -14.24 -10.02
C LEU A 256 8.79 -15.07 -10.75
N ALA A 257 8.43 -16.24 -11.27
CA ALA A 257 9.37 -17.04 -12.06
C ALA A 257 9.73 -16.32 -13.37
N LEU A 258 8.74 -15.73 -14.05
CA LEU A 258 8.97 -14.90 -15.23
C LEU A 258 9.86 -13.70 -14.90
N LEU A 259 9.53 -12.97 -13.81
CA LEU A 259 10.31 -11.81 -13.36
C LEU A 259 11.78 -12.18 -13.10
N ARG A 260 12.02 -13.27 -12.38
CA ARG A 260 13.37 -13.73 -12.03
C ARG A 260 14.14 -14.22 -13.26
N ARG A 261 13.51 -14.95 -14.18
CA ARG A 261 14.11 -15.33 -15.46
C ARG A 261 14.48 -14.09 -16.28
N HIS A 262 13.57 -13.11 -16.40
CA HIS A 262 13.84 -11.87 -17.11
C HIS A 262 15.04 -11.14 -16.52
N ARG A 263 15.13 -11.00 -15.19
CA ARG A 263 16.25 -10.34 -14.51
C ARG A 263 17.58 -11.06 -14.74
N ALA A 264 17.58 -12.39 -14.83
CA ALA A 264 18.78 -13.20 -15.07
C ALA A 264 19.23 -13.19 -16.55
N THR A 265 18.36 -12.80 -17.49
CA THR A 265 18.67 -12.81 -18.93
C THR A 265 19.30 -11.47 -19.33
N PRO A 266 20.51 -11.46 -19.92
CA PRO A 266 21.07 -10.24 -20.50
C PRO A 266 20.31 -9.86 -21.77
N GLY A 267 20.28 -8.58 -22.06
CA GLY A 267 19.71 -8.03 -23.30
C GLY A 267 18.55 -7.08 -23.07
N GLU A 268 18.19 -6.38 -24.12
CA GLU A 268 17.15 -5.35 -24.22
C GLU A 268 17.41 -4.07 -23.39
N THR A 269 16.71 -3.02 -23.74
CA THR A 269 16.71 -1.77 -23.00
C THR A 269 15.84 -1.92 -21.75
N ASP A 270 16.47 -2.21 -20.63
CA ASP A 270 15.82 -2.40 -19.34
C ASP A 270 16.45 -1.44 -18.31
N PRO A 271 15.73 -0.38 -17.90
CA PRO A 271 16.26 0.58 -16.94
C PRO A 271 16.65 -0.05 -15.60
N SER A 272 15.97 -1.12 -15.18
CA SER A 272 16.23 -1.79 -13.90
C SER A 272 17.60 -2.47 -13.86
N LYS A 273 18.15 -2.83 -15.02
CA LYS A 273 19.46 -3.51 -15.17
C LYS A 273 20.63 -2.55 -15.35
N LEU A 274 20.35 -1.25 -15.59
CA LEU A 274 21.38 -0.27 -15.76
C LEU A 274 21.93 0.15 -14.39
N PRO A 275 23.26 0.25 -14.23
CA PRO A 275 23.85 0.72 -12.99
C PRO A 275 23.45 2.19 -12.73
N ALA A 276 23.27 2.52 -11.46
CA ALA A 276 23.12 3.91 -11.06
C ALA A 276 24.37 4.70 -11.50
N ARG A 277 24.15 5.80 -12.20
CA ARG A 277 25.23 6.65 -12.72
C ARG A 277 25.03 8.07 -12.21
N PRO A 278 26.01 8.67 -11.52
CA PRO A 278 25.91 10.06 -11.11
C PRO A 278 25.88 10.95 -12.36
N LEU A 279 24.87 11.79 -12.44
CA LEU A 279 24.70 12.79 -13.48
C LEU A 279 24.91 14.19 -12.89
N ARG A 280 25.38 15.13 -13.73
CA ARG A 280 25.49 16.55 -13.36
C ARG A 280 24.89 17.41 -14.45
N LEU A 281 24.36 18.54 -14.04
CA LEU A 281 23.96 19.59 -15.00
C LEU A 281 25.21 20.15 -15.66
N LEU A 282 25.18 20.29 -16.99
CA LEU A 282 26.17 21.00 -17.75
C LEU A 282 25.58 22.41 -17.98
N THR A 283 26.25 23.43 -17.47
CA THR A 283 25.91 24.85 -17.68
C THR A 283 26.76 25.46 -18.73
#